data_01949879ec8f98c8e75cafd7dfcf3977
#
_entry.id   01949879ec8f98c8e75cafd7dfcf3977
#
_cell.length_a   1.000
_cell.length_b   1.000
_cell.length_c   1.000
_cell.angle_alpha   90.00
_cell.angle_beta   90.00
_cell.angle_gamma   90.00
#
_symmetry.space_group_name_H-M   'P 1'
#
loop_
_entity.id
_entity.type
_entity.pdbx_description
1 polymer ?
#
loop_
_entity_poly.entity_id
_entity_poly.type
_entity_poly.pdbx_seq_one_letter_code
_entity_poly.pdbx_strand_id
1 'polypeptide(L)'
;MISKFLLALLFVNPIAEPKDLTANFIKPIQNTRQDTSPTYDELHDEALFNCPYIKRATEEKEKIIAQLIEIEKAFEPPPKMRGMLLAAACMESGYNPQAKGDRKFSRNKKIPLAIGILQMWPIYEKMFPGLDRTDPKQAATGWMTHIVRQIPKVKKTCRYKTEARIWLAAWVTGIRSKKVGGRCNERPLHYRLLKRWHKNIRKDRKIRMDCAGQDGCGC
;
A
#
# COMPACT_ATOMS: atom_id res chain seq x y z
N MET A 1 -37.68 49.74 -1.28
CA MET A 1 -37.30 48.43 -1.86
C MET A 1 -36.14 47.87 -1.04
N ILE A 2 -36.43 46.90 -0.14
CA ILE A 2 -35.41 46.35 0.76
C ILE A 2 -35.06 44.97 0.21
N SER A 3 -33.81 44.86 -0.29
CA SER A 3 -33.26 43.64 -0.84
C SER A 3 -32.88 42.68 0.31
N LYS A 4 -33.53 41.54 0.39
CA LYS A 4 -33.19 40.46 1.35
C LYS A 4 -32.02 39.64 0.79
N PHE A 5 -30.83 39.83 1.33
CA PHE A 5 -29.71 38.91 1.14
C PHE A 5 -29.94 37.65 2.00
N LEU A 6 -30.18 36.54 1.33
CA LEU A 6 -30.28 35.23 1.94
C LEU A 6 -28.87 34.71 2.13
N LEU A 7 -28.39 34.65 3.38
CA LEU A 7 -27.11 34.07 3.74
C LEU A 7 -27.24 32.56 3.76
N ALA A 8 -26.78 31.87 2.74
CA ALA A 8 -26.69 30.42 2.73
C ALA A 8 -25.50 29.95 3.58
N LEU A 9 -25.78 29.50 4.79
CA LEU A 9 -24.83 28.79 5.63
C LEU A 9 -24.51 27.43 5.00
N LEU A 10 -23.36 27.30 4.37
CA LEU A 10 -22.80 26.03 3.94
C LEU A 10 -22.36 25.25 5.21
N PHE A 11 -23.16 24.27 5.59
CA PHE A 11 -22.76 23.26 6.55
C PHE A 11 -21.63 22.42 5.93
N VAL A 12 -20.40 22.72 6.32
CA VAL A 12 -19.27 21.84 6.10
C VAL A 12 -19.45 20.66 7.05
N ASN A 13 -19.92 19.53 6.52
CA ASN A 13 -19.94 18.29 7.29
C ASN A 13 -18.50 17.92 7.65
N PRO A 14 -18.18 17.74 8.95
CA PRO A 14 -16.87 17.25 9.36
C PRO A 14 -16.64 15.88 8.74
N ILE A 15 -15.45 15.68 8.18
CA ILE A 15 -14.97 14.40 7.67
C ILE A 15 -15.09 13.40 8.81
N ALA A 16 -16.00 12.45 8.70
CA ALA A 16 -16.20 11.40 9.69
C ALA A 16 -14.88 10.66 9.92
N GLU A 17 -14.41 10.65 11.16
CA GLU A 17 -13.25 9.88 11.56
C GLU A 17 -13.40 8.40 11.20
N PRO A 18 -12.32 7.70 10.81
CA PRO A 18 -12.39 6.33 10.32
C PRO A 18 -12.73 5.27 11.37
N LYS A 19 -13.21 5.64 12.56
CA LYS A 19 -13.47 4.72 13.68
C LYS A 19 -14.63 3.75 13.48
N ASP A 20 -15.56 4.01 12.55
CA ASP A 20 -16.78 3.18 12.42
C ASP A 20 -16.70 2.04 11.39
N LEU A 21 -15.59 1.86 10.69
CA LEU A 21 -15.46 0.77 9.70
C LEU A 21 -14.87 -0.53 10.26
N THR A 22 -14.47 -0.59 11.53
CA THR A 22 -13.78 -1.76 12.09
C THR A 22 -14.68 -2.70 12.91
N ALA A 23 -15.94 -2.36 13.18
CA ALA A 23 -16.75 -3.04 14.21
C ALA A 23 -17.35 -4.40 13.81
N ASN A 24 -17.20 -4.90 12.57
CA ASN A 24 -17.87 -6.16 12.17
C ASN A 24 -17.01 -7.11 11.30
N PHE A 25 -15.70 -7.12 11.41
CA PHE A 25 -14.86 -8.04 10.63
C PHE A 25 -14.19 -9.10 11.49
N ILE A 26 -14.79 -10.29 11.47
CA ILE A 26 -14.19 -11.63 11.62
C ILE A 26 -13.30 -11.83 12.86
N LYS A 27 -13.82 -12.58 13.85
CA LYS A 27 -12.98 -13.20 14.90
C LYS A 27 -11.86 -14.02 14.23
N PRO A 28 -10.57 -13.79 14.60
CA PRO A 28 -9.48 -14.56 14.03
C PRO A 28 -9.59 -16.01 14.49
N ILE A 29 -9.64 -16.95 13.56
CA ILE A 29 -9.42 -18.37 13.85
C ILE A 29 -7.95 -18.48 14.30
N GLN A 30 -7.75 -18.71 15.59
CA GLN A 30 -6.42 -18.96 16.17
C GLN A 30 -5.89 -20.29 15.65
N ASN A 31 -5.21 -20.25 14.51
CA ASN A 31 -4.44 -21.38 14.01
C ASN A 31 -3.02 -21.20 14.55
N THR A 32 -2.63 -22.01 15.53
CA THR A 32 -1.36 -21.99 16.28
C THR A 32 -0.11 -22.34 15.46
N ARG A 33 -0.15 -22.30 14.14
CA ARG A 33 1.07 -22.31 13.34
C ARG A 33 1.80 -20.99 13.56
N GLN A 34 3.01 -21.05 14.09
CA GLN A 34 3.90 -19.87 14.21
C GLN A 34 3.84 -19.08 12.91
N ASP A 35 3.46 -17.82 13.01
CA ASP A 35 3.43 -16.90 11.87
C ASP A 35 4.87 -16.64 11.41
N THR A 36 5.30 -17.37 10.38
CA THR A 36 6.63 -17.24 9.77
C THR A 36 6.71 -16.05 8.79
N SER A 37 5.65 -15.24 8.74
CA SER A 37 5.65 -14.06 7.87
C SER A 37 6.63 -13.00 8.39
N PRO A 38 7.15 -12.14 7.49
CA PRO A 38 8.04 -11.05 7.88
C PRO A 38 7.43 -10.14 8.94
N THR A 39 8.25 -9.66 9.85
CA THR A 39 7.95 -8.53 10.73
C THR A 39 8.04 -7.22 9.94
N TYR A 40 7.50 -6.15 10.47
CA TYR A 40 7.62 -4.84 9.83
C TYR A 40 9.04 -4.27 9.93
N ASP A 41 9.81 -4.63 10.95
CA ASP A 41 11.22 -4.21 11.07
C ASP A 41 12.08 -4.86 9.97
N GLU A 42 11.90 -6.15 9.73
CA GLU A 42 12.57 -6.84 8.61
C GLU A 42 12.15 -6.28 7.25
N LEU A 43 10.88 -5.89 7.09
CA LEU A 43 10.39 -5.26 5.87
C LEU A 43 10.90 -3.82 5.71
N HIS A 44 11.16 -3.10 6.80
CA HIS A 44 11.82 -1.81 6.79
C HIS A 44 13.22 -1.92 6.17
N ASP A 45 14.02 -2.88 6.66
CA ASP A 45 15.37 -3.11 6.15
C ASP A 45 15.36 -3.51 4.67
N GLU A 46 14.49 -4.43 4.27
CA GLU A 46 14.33 -4.79 2.85
C GLU A 46 13.92 -3.58 1.99
N ALA A 47 13.02 -2.74 2.50
CA ALA A 47 12.58 -1.54 1.80
C ALA A 47 13.70 -0.51 1.63
N LEU A 48 14.53 -0.33 2.66
CA LEU A 48 15.61 0.65 2.68
C LEU A 48 16.83 0.20 1.85
N PHE A 49 17.23 -1.06 1.99
CA PHE A 49 18.48 -1.56 1.41
C PHE A 49 18.30 -2.37 0.12
N ASN A 50 17.16 -2.98 -0.10
CA ASN A 50 16.88 -3.88 -1.22
C ASN A 50 15.80 -3.36 -2.20
N CYS A 51 15.41 -2.08 -2.09
CA CYS A 51 14.61 -1.42 -3.11
C CYS A 51 15.47 -1.05 -4.32
N PRO A 52 15.23 -1.61 -5.53
CA PRO A 52 16.08 -1.38 -6.69
C PRO A 52 16.06 0.05 -7.22
N TYR A 53 15.11 0.87 -6.78
CA TYR A 53 14.96 2.26 -7.23
C TYR A 53 15.49 3.28 -6.22
N ILE A 54 16.02 2.84 -5.09
CA ILE A 54 16.78 3.69 -4.17
C ILE A 54 18.24 3.69 -4.60
N LYS A 55 18.70 4.82 -5.14
CA LYS A 55 20.14 4.99 -5.44
C LYS A 55 20.99 5.16 -4.18
N ARG A 56 20.41 5.78 -3.15
CA ARG A 56 21.03 6.05 -1.85
C ARG A 56 19.97 6.11 -0.78
N ALA A 57 20.19 5.42 0.33
CA ALA A 57 19.39 5.60 1.54
C ALA A 57 19.61 7.03 2.07
N THR A 58 18.53 7.68 2.46
CA THR A 58 18.55 9.00 3.08
C THR A 58 17.58 9.00 4.26
N GLU A 59 17.82 9.86 5.23
CA GLU A 59 16.94 10.03 6.40
C GLU A 59 15.48 10.32 5.99
N GLU A 60 15.29 11.11 4.93
CA GLU A 60 13.95 11.39 4.38
C GLU A 60 13.23 10.11 3.92
N LYS A 61 13.94 9.22 3.20
CA LYS A 61 13.35 7.96 2.73
C LYS A 61 13.05 7.01 3.87
N GLU A 62 13.93 6.95 4.85
CA GLU A 62 13.73 6.17 6.07
C GLU A 62 12.46 6.64 6.82
N LYS A 63 12.29 7.94 7.01
CA LYS A 63 11.06 8.53 7.58
C LYS A 63 9.81 8.17 6.77
N ILE A 64 9.89 8.24 5.45
CA ILE A 64 8.77 7.85 4.57
C ILE A 64 8.45 6.35 4.73
N ILE A 65 9.46 5.48 4.71
CA ILE A 65 9.28 4.04 4.89
C ILE A 65 8.61 3.74 6.23
N ALA A 66 9.10 4.33 7.33
CA ALA A 66 8.50 4.19 8.66
C ALA A 66 7.03 4.65 8.68
N GLN A 67 6.74 5.79 8.07
CA GLN A 67 5.37 6.30 7.95
C GLN A 67 4.45 5.36 7.15
N LEU A 68 4.95 4.77 6.07
CA LEU A 68 4.19 3.81 5.27
C LEU A 68 3.90 2.53 6.05
N ILE A 69 4.83 2.08 6.89
CA ILE A 69 4.65 0.94 7.79
C ILE A 69 3.48 1.19 8.75
N GLU A 70 3.46 2.35 9.41
CA GLU A 70 2.38 2.68 10.35
C GLU A 70 1.01 2.75 9.65
N ILE A 71 0.98 3.29 8.43
CA ILE A 71 -0.25 3.31 7.63
C ILE A 71 -0.67 1.89 7.27
N GLU A 72 0.25 1.05 6.76
CA GLU A 72 -0.08 -0.32 6.37
C GLU A 72 -0.58 -1.15 7.56
N LYS A 73 0.05 -1.00 8.73
CA LYS A 73 -0.39 -1.66 9.99
C LYS A 73 -1.85 -1.34 10.32
N ALA A 74 -2.27 -0.10 10.14
CA ALA A 74 -3.65 0.34 10.41
C ALA A 74 -4.70 -0.32 9.50
N PHE A 75 -4.30 -0.84 8.34
CA PHE A 75 -5.19 -1.56 7.40
C PHE A 75 -5.16 -3.08 7.58
N GLU A 76 -4.31 -3.60 8.45
CA GLU A 76 -4.21 -5.02 8.82
C GLU A 76 -4.15 -5.99 7.62
N PRO A 77 -3.25 -5.81 6.65
CA PRO A 77 -3.15 -6.78 5.55
C PRO A 77 -2.77 -8.17 6.10
N PRO A 78 -3.26 -9.23 5.46
CA PRO A 78 -2.91 -10.58 5.90
C PRO A 78 -1.39 -10.80 5.85
N PRO A 79 -0.82 -11.64 6.71
CA PRO A 79 0.64 -11.81 6.87
C PRO A 79 1.44 -11.96 5.58
N LYS A 80 0.90 -12.69 4.59
CA LYS A 80 1.53 -12.85 3.27
C LYS A 80 1.51 -11.59 2.40
N MET A 81 0.78 -10.56 2.80
CA MET A 81 0.66 -9.29 2.08
C MET A 81 1.33 -8.12 2.82
N ARG A 82 1.88 -8.35 4.02
CA ARG A 82 2.67 -7.33 4.74
C ARG A 82 3.81 -6.83 3.86
N GLY A 83 3.99 -5.52 3.82
CA GLY A 83 4.96 -4.83 2.96
C GLY A 83 4.45 -4.53 1.55
N MET A 84 3.16 -4.77 1.26
CA MET A 84 2.59 -4.50 -0.06
C MET A 84 2.65 -3.00 -0.43
N LEU A 85 2.39 -2.13 0.53
CA LEU A 85 2.48 -0.69 0.34
C LEU A 85 3.93 -0.25 0.12
N LEU A 86 4.87 -0.81 0.88
CA LEU A 86 6.30 -0.56 0.72
C LEU A 86 6.78 -1.01 -0.67
N ALA A 87 6.43 -2.22 -1.10
CA ALA A 87 6.80 -2.73 -2.41
C ALA A 87 6.21 -1.89 -3.55
N ALA A 88 5.00 -1.36 -3.39
CA ALA A 88 4.39 -0.46 -4.35
C ALA A 88 5.15 0.86 -4.42
N ALA A 89 5.38 1.54 -3.30
CA ALA A 89 6.09 2.82 -3.26
C ALA A 89 7.54 2.71 -3.77
N CYS A 90 8.23 1.61 -3.43
CA CYS A 90 9.55 1.32 -3.99
C CYS A 90 9.51 1.28 -5.52
N MET A 91 8.63 0.47 -6.11
CA MET A 91 8.58 0.24 -7.55
C MET A 91 8.09 1.46 -8.33
N GLU A 92 7.20 2.27 -7.76
CA GLU A 92 6.61 3.42 -8.43
C GLU A 92 7.55 4.64 -8.42
N SER A 93 8.32 4.86 -7.36
CA SER A 93 9.10 6.09 -7.21
C SER A 93 10.43 5.96 -6.47
N GLY A 94 10.75 4.80 -5.88
CA GLY A 94 11.85 4.67 -4.92
C GLY A 94 11.65 5.58 -3.71
N TYR A 95 10.43 5.70 -3.23
CA TYR A 95 10.00 6.56 -2.10
C TYR A 95 10.21 8.06 -2.33
N ASN A 96 10.16 8.51 -3.58
CA ASN A 96 10.28 9.93 -3.91
C ASN A 96 8.90 10.60 -3.97
N PRO A 97 8.53 11.51 -3.04
CA PRO A 97 7.24 12.19 -3.05
C PRO A 97 7.10 13.17 -4.21
N GLN A 98 8.20 13.61 -4.80
CA GLN A 98 8.21 14.54 -5.94
C GLN A 98 8.30 13.81 -7.30
N ALA A 99 8.19 12.48 -7.31
CA ALA A 99 8.24 11.72 -8.55
C ALA A 99 7.10 12.10 -9.51
N LYS A 100 7.42 12.21 -10.79
CA LYS A 100 6.51 12.62 -11.86
C LYS A 100 6.62 11.68 -13.05
N GLY A 101 5.52 11.01 -13.39
CA GLY A 101 5.49 10.00 -14.46
C GLY A 101 4.32 10.17 -15.44
N ASP A 102 4.23 9.21 -16.36
CA ASP A 102 3.12 9.05 -17.30
C ASP A 102 2.81 10.27 -18.19
N ARG A 103 3.79 11.11 -18.45
CA ARG A 103 3.64 12.30 -19.33
C ARG A 103 3.14 11.93 -20.73
N LYS A 104 3.53 10.76 -21.25
CA LYS A 104 3.13 10.27 -22.57
C LYS A 104 1.62 10.06 -22.73
N PHE A 105 0.91 9.84 -21.65
CA PHE A 105 -0.54 9.63 -21.64
C PHE A 105 -1.32 10.93 -21.39
N SER A 106 -0.64 12.02 -21.05
CA SER A 106 -1.27 13.33 -20.88
C SER A 106 -1.54 13.98 -22.24
N ARG A 107 -2.70 14.64 -22.38
CA ARG A 107 -2.99 15.50 -23.54
C ARG A 107 -1.95 16.62 -23.67
N ASN A 108 -1.54 17.16 -22.55
CA ASN A 108 -0.39 18.09 -22.49
C ASN A 108 0.82 17.32 -21.92
N LYS A 109 1.76 16.92 -22.79
CA LYS A 109 2.97 16.18 -22.40
C LYS A 109 3.87 16.88 -21.36
N LYS A 110 3.65 18.18 -21.11
CA LYS A 110 4.33 18.95 -20.05
C LYS A 110 3.79 18.62 -18.66
N ILE A 111 2.52 18.16 -18.57
CA ILE A 111 1.85 17.86 -17.30
C ILE A 111 1.93 16.37 -17.00
N PRO A 112 2.59 15.93 -15.92
CA PRO A 112 2.60 14.53 -15.53
C PRO A 112 1.20 14.10 -15.07
N LEU A 113 0.78 12.87 -15.42
CA LEU A 113 -0.46 12.27 -14.89
C LEU A 113 -0.21 11.56 -13.57
N ALA A 114 0.88 10.80 -13.49
CA ALA A 114 1.28 10.10 -12.28
C ALA A 114 2.21 10.99 -11.44
N ILE A 115 1.90 11.16 -10.16
CA ILE A 115 2.75 11.93 -9.23
C ILE A 115 2.81 11.26 -7.85
N GLY A 116 3.86 11.62 -7.10
CA GLY A 116 4.07 11.19 -5.72
C GLY A 116 4.64 9.79 -5.58
N ILE A 117 4.75 9.34 -4.33
CA ILE A 117 5.40 8.05 -3.98
C ILE A 117 4.74 6.83 -4.61
N LEU A 118 3.45 6.88 -4.90
CA LEU A 118 2.64 5.79 -5.48
C LEU A 118 2.22 6.06 -6.93
N GLN A 119 2.79 7.08 -7.56
CA GLN A 119 2.49 7.48 -8.94
C GLN A 119 0.99 7.52 -9.24
N MET A 120 0.25 8.17 -8.33
CA MET A 120 -1.22 8.24 -8.39
C MET A 120 -1.69 9.18 -9.49
N TRP A 121 -2.72 8.75 -10.21
CA TRP A 121 -3.36 9.55 -11.27
C TRP A 121 -4.43 10.50 -10.69
N PRO A 122 -4.84 11.57 -11.44
CA PRO A 122 -5.84 12.55 -10.99
C PRO A 122 -7.21 11.95 -10.59
N ILE A 123 -7.50 10.72 -11.04
CA ILE A 123 -8.72 10.01 -10.65
C ILE A 123 -8.82 9.79 -9.14
N TYR A 124 -7.67 9.70 -8.44
CA TYR A 124 -7.66 9.55 -6.99
C TYR A 124 -8.16 10.80 -6.26
N GLU A 125 -7.87 12.00 -6.77
CA GLU A 125 -8.40 13.26 -6.23
C GLU A 125 -9.92 13.34 -6.38
N LYS A 126 -10.46 12.76 -7.48
CA LYS A 126 -11.91 12.65 -7.67
C LYS A 126 -12.55 11.64 -6.71
N MET A 127 -11.85 10.56 -6.38
CA MET A 127 -12.34 9.52 -5.45
C MET A 127 -12.19 9.93 -3.98
N PHE A 128 -11.22 10.78 -3.68
CA PHE A 128 -10.89 11.29 -2.36
C PHE A 128 -10.69 12.80 -2.44
N PRO A 129 -11.77 13.60 -2.37
CA PRO A 129 -11.68 15.06 -2.42
C PRO A 129 -10.73 15.60 -1.35
N GLY A 130 -9.82 16.49 -1.75
CA GLY A 130 -8.80 17.05 -0.87
C GLY A 130 -7.53 16.20 -0.71
N LEU A 131 -7.42 15.07 -1.41
CA LEU A 131 -6.20 14.25 -1.40
C LEU A 131 -5.04 14.99 -2.08
N ASP A 132 -3.95 15.21 -1.35
CA ASP A 132 -2.66 15.58 -1.93
C ASP A 132 -1.86 14.33 -2.30
N ARG A 133 -1.68 14.09 -3.60
CA ARG A 133 -0.94 12.94 -4.12
C ARG A 133 0.58 13.05 -3.89
N THR A 134 1.09 14.22 -3.55
CA THR A 134 2.51 14.46 -3.24
C THR A 134 2.82 14.28 -1.74
N ASP A 135 1.81 14.35 -0.89
CA ASP A 135 1.94 14.03 0.52
C ASP A 135 1.98 12.50 0.72
N PRO A 136 3.09 11.94 1.25
CA PRO A 136 3.24 10.50 1.39
C PRO A 136 2.14 9.84 2.22
N LYS A 137 1.70 10.49 3.30
CA LYS A 137 0.68 9.96 4.22
C LYS A 137 -0.68 9.91 3.55
N GLN A 138 -1.09 11.01 2.90
CA GLN A 138 -2.39 11.08 2.23
C GLN A 138 -2.44 10.12 1.03
N ALA A 139 -1.37 10.09 0.21
CA ALA A 139 -1.27 9.17 -0.92
C ALA A 139 -1.38 7.71 -0.47
N ALA A 140 -0.63 7.30 0.56
CA ALA A 140 -0.63 5.95 1.09
C ALA A 140 -2.00 5.57 1.68
N THR A 141 -2.60 6.45 2.48
CA THR A 141 -3.93 6.22 3.08
C THR A 141 -5.01 6.11 2.00
N GLY A 142 -5.02 7.01 1.02
CA GLY A 142 -5.96 6.96 -0.10
C GLY A 142 -5.81 5.70 -0.93
N TRP A 143 -4.58 5.28 -1.20
CA TRP A 143 -4.27 4.06 -1.96
C TRP A 143 -4.73 2.80 -1.23
N MET A 144 -4.40 2.66 0.06
CA MET A 144 -4.83 1.53 0.89
C MET A 144 -6.35 1.49 1.02
N THR A 145 -6.99 2.64 1.30
CA THR A 145 -8.46 2.76 1.35
C THR A 145 -9.10 2.31 0.04
N HIS A 146 -8.52 2.72 -1.10
CA HIS A 146 -9.04 2.30 -2.40
C HIS A 146 -8.95 0.79 -2.59
N ILE A 147 -7.85 0.15 -2.20
CA ILE A 147 -7.69 -1.32 -2.26
C ILE A 147 -8.73 -2.01 -1.38
N VAL A 148 -8.85 -1.60 -0.11
CA VAL A 148 -9.80 -2.22 0.84
C VAL A 148 -11.23 -2.11 0.34
N ARG A 149 -11.63 -0.99 -0.27
CA ARG A 149 -12.94 -0.83 -0.91
C ARG A 149 -13.21 -1.82 -2.05
N GLN A 150 -12.16 -2.42 -2.65
CA GLN A 150 -12.34 -3.46 -3.67
C GLN A 150 -12.58 -4.86 -3.09
N ILE A 151 -12.21 -5.12 -1.82
CA ILE A 151 -12.28 -6.44 -1.18
C ILE A 151 -13.67 -7.07 -1.26
N PRO A 152 -14.78 -6.39 -0.92
CA PRO A 152 -16.13 -6.98 -1.03
C PRO A 152 -16.47 -7.37 -2.47
N LYS A 153 -16.08 -6.56 -3.43
CA LYS A 153 -16.26 -6.82 -4.86
C LYS A 153 -15.49 -8.04 -5.33
N VAL A 154 -14.23 -8.14 -4.90
CA VAL A 154 -13.35 -9.27 -5.20
C VAL A 154 -13.89 -10.55 -4.58
N LYS A 155 -14.30 -10.52 -3.31
CA LYS A 155 -14.93 -11.68 -2.63
C LYS A 155 -16.14 -12.19 -3.40
N LYS A 156 -17.00 -11.30 -3.87
CA LYS A 156 -18.20 -11.65 -4.65
C LYS A 156 -17.87 -12.26 -6.01
N THR A 157 -16.81 -11.76 -6.69
CA THR A 157 -16.54 -12.11 -8.10
C THR A 157 -15.50 -13.22 -8.23
N CYS A 158 -14.50 -13.26 -7.39
CA CYS A 158 -13.30 -14.11 -7.56
C CYS A 158 -13.28 -15.28 -6.59
N ARG A 159 -14.23 -15.92 -6.18
CA ARG A 159 -14.35 -17.18 -5.41
C ARG A 159 -13.04 -17.71 -4.77
N TYR A 160 -12.24 -16.83 -4.13
CA TYR A 160 -10.99 -17.24 -3.48
C TYR A 160 -11.22 -17.80 -2.09
N LYS A 161 -10.36 -18.77 -1.71
CA LYS A 161 -10.37 -19.39 -0.38
C LYS A 161 -9.45 -18.71 0.65
N THR A 162 -8.48 -17.90 0.21
CA THR A 162 -7.50 -17.30 1.11
C THR A 162 -7.54 -15.77 1.06
N GLU A 163 -7.40 -15.14 2.22
CA GLU A 163 -7.38 -13.68 2.34
C GLU A 163 -6.27 -13.04 1.52
N ALA A 164 -5.07 -13.61 1.54
CA ALA A 164 -3.95 -13.09 0.75
C ALA A 164 -4.26 -13.00 -0.77
N ARG A 165 -5.03 -13.96 -1.31
CA ARG A 165 -5.46 -13.90 -2.71
C ARG A 165 -6.53 -12.84 -2.95
N ILE A 166 -7.41 -12.63 -1.98
CA ILE A 166 -8.43 -11.57 -2.03
C ILE A 166 -7.73 -10.21 -2.05
N TRP A 167 -6.80 -9.98 -1.13
CA TRP A 167 -6.02 -8.75 -1.07
C TRP A 167 -5.22 -8.52 -2.35
N LEU A 168 -4.57 -9.55 -2.88
CA LEU A 168 -3.83 -9.46 -4.13
C LEU A 168 -4.71 -9.06 -5.31
N ALA A 169 -5.89 -9.66 -5.44
CA ALA A 169 -6.85 -9.31 -6.49
C ALA A 169 -7.44 -7.90 -6.29
N ALA A 170 -7.69 -7.49 -5.05
CA ALA A 170 -8.12 -6.15 -4.71
C ALA A 170 -7.04 -5.11 -5.08
N TRP A 171 -5.77 -5.40 -4.80
CA TRP A 171 -4.64 -4.58 -5.22
C TRP A 171 -4.61 -4.38 -6.74
N VAL A 172 -4.66 -5.47 -7.52
CA VAL A 172 -4.69 -5.37 -9.00
C VAL A 172 -5.91 -4.57 -9.49
N THR A 173 -7.07 -4.80 -8.90
CA THR A 173 -8.32 -4.12 -9.26
C THR A 173 -8.25 -2.63 -8.93
N GLY A 174 -7.70 -2.28 -7.78
CA GLY A 174 -7.50 -0.90 -7.33
C GLY A 174 -6.61 -0.11 -8.28
N ILE A 175 -5.50 -0.69 -8.71
CA ILE A 175 -4.53 0.01 -9.58
C ILE A 175 -5.09 0.25 -10.99
N ARG A 176 -5.86 -0.66 -11.55
CA ARG A 176 -6.14 -0.67 -13.00
C ARG A 176 -7.56 -0.28 -13.40
N SER A 177 -8.44 0.08 -12.49
CA SER A 177 -9.84 0.52 -12.77
C SER A 177 -10.66 -0.37 -13.71
N LYS A 178 -10.25 -1.63 -13.94
CA LYS A 178 -10.95 -2.54 -14.85
C LYS A 178 -11.91 -3.46 -14.10
N LYS A 179 -12.86 -4.05 -14.83
CA LYS A 179 -13.86 -4.98 -14.26
C LYS A 179 -13.18 -6.08 -13.44
N VAL A 180 -13.64 -6.30 -12.23
CA VAL A 180 -13.08 -7.26 -11.25
C VAL A 180 -12.95 -8.67 -11.83
N GLY A 181 -13.92 -9.16 -12.60
CA GLY A 181 -13.95 -10.51 -13.12
C GLY A 181 -12.78 -10.91 -14.04
N GLY A 182 -12.19 -9.94 -14.77
CA GLY A 182 -11.04 -10.21 -15.64
C GLY A 182 -9.68 -10.23 -14.92
N ARG A 183 -9.66 -10.06 -13.58
CA ARG A 183 -8.42 -9.83 -12.82
C ARG A 183 -8.18 -10.79 -11.67
N CYS A 184 -9.04 -11.75 -11.53
CA CYS A 184 -8.99 -12.69 -10.42
C CYS A 184 -7.64 -13.45 -10.32
N ASN A 185 -6.95 -13.68 -11.44
CA ASN A 185 -5.67 -14.40 -11.47
C ASN A 185 -4.45 -13.50 -11.76
N GLU A 186 -4.66 -12.21 -11.99
CA GLU A 186 -3.56 -11.30 -12.26
C GLU A 186 -2.74 -11.01 -10.98
N ARG A 187 -1.47 -10.71 -11.20
CA ARG A 187 -0.53 -10.30 -10.14
C ARG A 187 0.10 -8.97 -10.55
N PRO A 188 0.09 -7.95 -9.69
CA PRO A 188 0.81 -6.71 -9.99
C PRO A 188 2.31 -6.98 -10.04
N LEU A 189 3.02 -6.19 -10.83
CA LEU A 189 4.48 -6.29 -10.94
C LEU A 189 5.15 -6.17 -9.57
N HIS A 190 4.68 -5.26 -8.73
CA HIS A 190 5.14 -5.00 -7.37
C HIS A 190 5.07 -6.26 -6.46
N TYR A 191 4.15 -7.18 -6.72
CA TYR A 191 4.06 -8.44 -5.97
C TYR A 191 5.28 -9.34 -6.15
N ARG A 192 6.02 -9.20 -7.27
CA ARG A 192 7.28 -9.94 -7.45
C ARG A 192 8.35 -9.43 -6.47
N LEU A 193 8.40 -8.11 -6.24
CA LEU A 193 9.31 -7.51 -5.27
C LEU A 193 8.94 -7.95 -3.84
N LEU A 194 7.67 -7.83 -3.46
CA LEU A 194 7.17 -8.29 -2.16
C LEU A 194 7.56 -9.76 -1.89
N LYS A 195 7.35 -10.64 -2.87
CA LYS A 195 7.75 -12.05 -2.74
C LYS A 195 9.26 -12.24 -2.60
N ARG A 196 10.06 -11.42 -3.27
CA ARG A 196 11.52 -11.45 -3.13
C ARG A 196 11.92 -11.09 -1.70
N TRP A 197 11.40 -10.00 -1.17
CA TRP A 197 11.67 -9.58 0.21
C TRP A 197 11.28 -10.67 1.22
N HIS A 198 10.08 -11.21 1.12
CA HIS A 198 9.65 -12.33 1.98
C HIS A 198 10.55 -13.58 1.86
N LYS A 199 11.13 -13.83 0.67
CA LYS A 199 12.08 -14.93 0.47
C LYS A 199 13.43 -14.63 1.13
N ASN A 200 13.95 -13.42 0.97
CA ASN A 200 15.21 -12.98 1.56
C ASN A 200 15.15 -13.10 3.09
N ILE A 201 14.15 -12.49 3.70
CA ILE A 201 13.94 -12.51 5.15
C ILE A 201 13.92 -13.95 5.69
N ARG A 202 13.19 -14.86 5.03
CA ARG A 202 13.17 -16.27 5.45
C ARG A 202 14.54 -16.95 5.33
N LYS A 203 15.30 -16.61 4.29
CA LYS A 203 16.66 -17.13 4.11
C LYS A 203 17.58 -16.64 5.21
N ASP A 204 17.52 -15.34 5.54
CA ASP A 204 18.36 -14.73 6.56
C ASP A 204 18.03 -15.24 7.97
N ARG A 205 16.75 -15.44 8.29
CA ARG A 205 16.33 -16.11 9.53
C ARG A 205 16.87 -17.52 9.62
N LYS A 206 16.85 -18.30 8.53
CA LYS A 206 17.40 -19.66 8.51
C LYS A 206 18.92 -19.65 8.79
N ILE A 207 19.67 -18.76 8.12
CA ILE A 207 21.12 -18.62 8.34
C ILE A 207 21.41 -18.29 9.80
N ARG A 208 20.68 -17.33 10.40
CA ARG A 208 20.86 -16.96 11.82
C ARG A 208 20.57 -18.15 12.76
N MET A 209 19.54 -18.94 12.48
CA MET A 209 19.24 -20.13 13.29
C MET A 209 20.28 -21.21 13.15
N ASP A 210 20.79 -21.44 11.94
CA ASP A 210 21.85 -22.43 11.68
C ASP A 210 23.16 -22.02 12.38
N CYS A 211 23.48 -20.71 12.40
CA CYS A 211 24.64 -20.17 13.11
C CYS A 211 24.50 -20.21 14.64
N ALA A 212 23.32 -19.96 15.18
CA ALA A 212 23.10 -19.98 16.63
C ALA A 212 23.25 -21.37 17.25
N GLY A 213 23.19 -22.44 16.44
CA GLY A 213 23.42 -23.83 16.86
C GLY A 213 24.86 -24.33 16.72
N GLN A 214 25.79 -23.49 16.25
CA GLN A 214 27.18 -23.84 16.01
C GLN A 214 28.10 -22.88 16.77
N ASP A 215 28.81 -23.40 17.80
CA ASP A 215 29.88 -22.68 18.45
C ASP A 215 31.01 -22.43 17.43
N GLY A 216 31.05 -21.24 16.83
CA GLY A 216 32.09 -20.86 15.87
C GLY A 216 31.64 -20.13 14.58
N CYS A 217 30.39 -19.87 14.37
CA CYS A 217 29.97 -18.93 13.31
C CYS A 217 30.37 -17.49 13.73
N GLY A 218 31.51 -17.02 13.23
CA GLY A 218 31.87 -15.60 13.31
C GLY A 218 30.85 -14.77 12.52
N CYS A 219 30.07 -13.93 13.21
CA CYS A 219 29.21 -12.88 12.62
C CYS A 219 30.04 -11.62 12.42
#